data_181155601f7d6878674c6e0f08168ca4
#
_entry.id   181155601f7d6878674c6e0f08168ca4
#
_cell.length_a   1.000
_cell.length_b   1.000
_cell.length_c   1.000
_cell.angle_alpha   90.00
_cell.angle_beta   90.00
_cell.angle_gamma   90.00
#
_symmetry.space_group_name_H-M   'P 1'
#
loop_
_entity.id
_entity.type
_entity.pdbx_description
1 polymer ?
#
loop_
_entity_poly.entity_id
_entity_poly.type
_entity_poly.pdbx_seq_one_letter_code
_entity_poly.pdbx_strand_id
1 'polypeptide(L)'
;MSSLRCHPSLVCALLAGAFVPLTGRAQDTTSAPATWRYAQVAPPVVAQHGMVAADHPISSQVGADILRRGGNAIDAIVAVAFAHAVVEPAAGNIGGGGFLVYRQHGGRAFALDFRETAPAAATRDMYVDSTGRVTDDSWLGPRSIGVPGSVAGLWEMHRRFGRLPWRDVVAPAIALARDGHVVDQPRADMLRGSEDLLKRYEPAARFWLPGGRPFVAGDTLRQADLAATLELIADSGAVGFYRGRTADRIVAEMRRSGGLVTTADLENYRPIWRTPLRGRYRGFEIITMPPVSSGGVTLLEALNILAGYRPARFGSAADRHLFIEVERRAFLDRNALLGDPAFVKMPLARLTSTAYAARQRRTIRLDRATPTAGLALHEGPHTTNYSVVDGQGNAAALTTTINHGFGSKIFVSGAGFFLNNEMDDFTAKPGSVNTMGIQQMGEANAITPGKRMLSSMTPTIVLDPRGRLDLVLGSEGGAMIITAVLQVIVNVIDHHMPLAEAVYAPRIHHNALPDSVAMEPAALAPEVKARLEAMGHHFYRNPFYFATVTAIRVTKAGLEGVTDPRVPSSAAGY
;
A
#
# COMPACT_ATOMS: atom_id res chain seq x y z
N MET A 1 56.35 31.45 86.92
CA MET A 1 56.71 32.31 85.79
C MET A 1 56.10 31.73 84.56
N SER A 2 55.01 32.28 84.22
CA SER A 2 54.56 33.03 83.00
C SER A 2 54.94 32.24 81.73
N SER A 3 54.12 32.00 80.80
CA SER A 3 53.08 32.86 80.22
C SER A 3 52.32 32.09 79.14
N LEU A 4 51.04 32.20 79.08
CA LEU A 4 50.20 32.54 77.98
C LEU A 4 50.63 32.19 76.55
N ARG A 5 49.77 31.45 75.77
CA ARG A 5 49.19 32.12 74.65
C ARG A 5 48.22 31.28 73.84
N CYS A 6 47.08 31.83 73.72
CA CYS A 6 46.19 32.02 72.60
C CYS A 6 46.15 30.99 71.47
N HIS A 7 44.91 30.41 71.32
CA HIS A 7 44.37 29.89 70.07
C HIS A 7 43.92 31.00 69.16
N PRO A 8 43.86 30.75 67.80
CA PRO A 8 42.73 31.13 67.08
C PRO A 8 42.06 29.92 66.43
N SER A 9 40.74 29.90 66.58
CA SER A 9 39.80 28.97 65.98
C SER A 9 39.71 29.19 64.47
N LEU A 10 39.97 28.13 63.68
CA LEU A 10 39.64 28.11 62.25
C LEU A 10 38.26 27.50 62.09
N VAL A 11 37.31 28.35 61.74
CA VAL A 11 35.99 27.94 61.33
C VAL A 11 36.07 27.40 59.89
N CYS A 12 36.00 26.08 59.74
CA CYS A 12 35.73 25.45 58.42
C CYS A 12 34.25 25.56 58.07
N ALA A 13 33.94 26.52 57.22
CA ALA A 13 32.61 26.57 56.56
C ALA A 13 32.49 25.44 55.56
N LEU A 14 31.74 24.42 55.91
CA LEU A 14 31.28 23.39 54.97
C LEU A 14 30.24 24.04 54.05
N LEU A 15 30.66 24.39 52.83
CA LEU A 15 29.77 24.66 51.71
C LEU A 15 29.17 23.30 51.24
N ALA A 16 27.98 22.98 51.73
CA ALA A 16 27.16 21.95 51.18
C ALA A 16 26.66 22.41 49.78
N GLY A 17 27.43 22.10 48.76
CA GLY A 17 26.98 22.23 47.38
C GLY A 17 25.79 21.30 47.14
N ALA A 18 24.60 21.85 47.06
CA ALA A 18 23.42 21.13 46.57
C ALA A 18 23.68 20.72 45.13
N PHE A 19 24.02 19.46 44.91
CA PHE A 19 23.93 18.82 43.60
C PHE A 19 22.47 18.69 43.29
N VAL A 20 21.90 19.63 42.55
CA VAL A 20 20.63 19.46 41.85
C VAL A 20 20.94 18.51 40.68
N PRO A 21 20.42 17.28 40.66
CA PRO A 21 20.53 16.49 39.47
C PRO A 21 19.72 17.18 38.39
N LEU A 22 20.38 17.74 37.39
CA LEU A 22 19.79 18.07 36.11
C LEU A 22 19.30 16.76 35.47
N THR A 23 18.17 16.26 35.95
CA THR A 23 17.36 15.34 35.18
C THR A 23 16.70 16.14 34.05
N GLY A 24 17.54 16.57 33.12
CA GLY A 24 17.07 16.91 31.80
C GLY A 24 16.50 15.61 31.19
N ARG A 25 15.22 15.34 31.45
CA ARG A 25 14.48 14.48 30.56
C ARG A 25 14.65 15.10 29.18
N ALA A 26 15.46 14.47 28.33
CA ALA A 26 15.35 14.66 26.90
C ALA A 26 13.86 14.48 26.62
N GLN A 27 13.16 15.57 26.32
CA GLN A 27 11.79 15.48 25.84
C GLN A 27 11.84 14.57 24.62
N ASP A 28 11.17 13.46 24.71
CA ASP A 28 10.98 12.50 23.64
C ASP A 28 10.30 13.23 22.48
N THR A 29 11.10 13.67 21.51
CA THR A 29 10.66 14.54 20.41
C THR A 29 10.26 13.73 19.19
N THR A 30 9.83 12.48 19.40
CA THR A 30 9.31 11.58 18.37
C THR A 30 7.80 11.69 18.20
N SER A 31 7.08 12.46 19.04
CA SER A 31 5.64 12.59 18.96
C SER A 31 5.19 13.51 17.82
N ALA A 32 4.10 13.13 17.16
CA ALA A 32 3.43 13.97 16.18
C ALA A 32 2.95 15.30 16.81
N PRO A 33 2.81 16.38 16.00
CA PRO A 33 2.31 17.65 16.51
C PRO A 33 0.96 17.50 17.23
N ALA A 34 0.74 18.25 18.32
CA ALA A 34 -0.49 18.19 19.10
C ALA A 34 -1.75 18.54 18.28
N THR A 35 -1.59 19.28 17.19
CA THR A 35 -2.65 19.64 16.23
C THR A 35 -2.95 18.52 15.22
N TRP A 36 -2.19 17.42 15.26
CA TRP A 36 -2.40 16.28 14.41
C TRP A 36 -3.68 15.53 14.79
N ARG A 37 -4.58 15.30 13.83
CA ARG A 37 -5.89 14.66 14.08
C ARG A 37 -5.76 13.29 14.76
N TYR A 38 -4.69 12.56 14.48
CA TYR A 38 -4.42 11.23 15.01
C TYR A 38 -3.28 11.23 16.04
N ALA A 39 -3.10 12.36 16.78
CA ALA A 39 -2.11 12.46 17.85
C ALA A 39 -2.38 11.47 19.00
N GLN A 40 -3.64 11.10 19.22
CA GLN A 40 -4.00 10.03 20.15
C GLN A 40 -3.84 8.69 19.45
N VAL A 41 -2.75 8.03 19.78
CA VAL A 41 -2.41 6.72 19.21
C VAL A 41 -3.13 5.63 19.98
N ALA A 42 -3.95 4.85 19.27
CA ALA A 42 -4.58 3.67 19.86
C ALA A 42 -3.52 2.59 20.17
N PRO A 43 -3.67 1.83 21.26
CA PRO A 43 -2.77 0.72 21.55
C PRO A 43 -2.88 -0.34 20.44
N PRO A 44 -1.76 -1.02 20.11
CA PRO A 44 -1.80 -2.13 19.16
C PRO A 44 -2.64 -3.29 19.69
N VAL A 45 -3.24 -4.05 18.79
CA VAL A 45 -3.79 -5.36 19.14
C VAL A 45 -2.62 -6.32 19.35
N VAL A 46 -2.57 -7.02 20.49
CA VAL A 46 -1.50 -7.96 20.82
C VAL A 46 -2.06 -9.38 20.83
N ALA A 47 -1.36 -10.32 20.18
CA ALA A 47 -1.72 -11.73 20.12
C ALA A 47 -0.49 -12.64 20.22
N GLN A 48 -0.68 -13.91 20.63
CA GLN A 48 0.42 -14.84 20.88
C GLN A 48 0.63 -15.84 19.73
N HIS A 49 -0.43 -16.20 19.00
CA HIS A 49 -0.41 -17.35 18.09
C HIS A 49 -0.62 -16.97 16.62
N GLY A 50 -1.23 -15.83 16.36
CA GLY A 50 -1.47 -15.37 14.99
C GLY A 50 -2.05 -13.98 14.97
N MET A 51 -1.73 -13.21 13.90
CA MET A 51 -2.18 -11.84 13.74
C MET A 51 -2.54 -11.57 12.28
N VAL A 52 -3.62 -10.85 12.10
CA VAL A 52 -4.09 -10.33 10.80
C VAL A 52 -4.35 -8.84 10.95
N ALA A 53 -3.86 -8.04 10.01
CA ALA A 53 -4.16 -6.62 9.91
C ALA A 53 -4.66 -6.33 8.49
N ALA A 54 -5.88 -5.80 8.36
CA ALA A 54 -6.53 -5.48 7.09
C ALA A 54 -7.39 -4.21 7.20
N ASP A 55 -7.73 -3.64 6.05
CA ASP A 55 -8.45 -2.37 5.98
C ASP A 55 -9.96 -2.48 6.29
N HIS A 56 -10.43 -3.65 6.74
CA HIS A 56 -11.81 -3.84 7.19
C HIS A 56 -11.91 -4.80 8.38
N PRO A 57 -12.65 -4.46 9.46
CA PRO A 57 -12.76 -5.30 10.66
C PRO A 57 -13.25 -6.73 10.39
N ILE A 58 -14.26 -6.89 9.55
CA ILE A 58 -14.81 -8.21 9.20
C ILE A 58 -13.74 -9.06 8.50
N SER A 59 -12.97 -8.48 7.60
CA SER A 59 -11.91 -9.21 6.87
C SER A 59 -10.80 -9.66 7.80
N SER A 60 -10.36 -8.81 8.73
CA SER A 60 -9.36 -9.18 9.75
C SER A 60 -9.86 -10.31 10.64
N GLN A 61 -11.12 -10.25 11.06
CA GLN A 61 -11.72 -11.31 11.88
C GLN A 61 -11.81 -12.63 11.11
N VAL A 62 -12.23 -12.62 9.84
CA VAL A 62 -12.23 -13.81 8.98
C VAL A 62 -10.84 -14.45 8.93
N GLY A 63 -9.79 -13.65 8.70
CA GLY A 63 -8.43 -14.16 8.68
C GLY A 63 -7.98 -14.76 10.00
N ALA A 64 -8.30 -14.12 11.14
CA ALA A 64 -7.99 -14.63 12.47
C ALA A 64 -8.74 -15.95 12.77
N ASP A 65 -9.98 -16.08 12.31
CA ASP A 65 -10.76 -17.31 12.48
C ASP A 65 -10.21 -18.47 11.64
N ILE A 66 -9.72 -18.19 10.44
CA ILE A 66 -8.98 -19.17 9.61
C ILE A 66 -7.71 -19.64 10.33
N LEU A 67 -6.94 -18.73 10.94
CA LEU A 67 -5.76 -19.09 11.72
C LEU A 67 -6.12 -19.96 12.93
N ARG A 68 -7.18 -19.62 13.69
CA ARG A 68 -7.67 -20.41 14.85
C ARG A 68 -8.11 -21.83 14.46
N ARG A 69 -8.64 -22.00 13.25
CA ARG A 69 -9.04 -23.30 12.69
C ARG A 69 -7.85 -24.13 12.19
N GLY A 70 -6.61 -23.68 12.41
CA GLY A 70 -5.39 -24.38 12.02
C GLY A 70 -4.87 -24.02 10.60
N GLY A 71 -5.45 -23.02 9.94
CA GLY A 71 -4.93 -22.47 8.71
C GLY A 71 -3.57 -21.80 8.92
N ASN A 72 -2.78 -21.67 7.86
CA ASN A 72 -1.53 -20.93 7.87
C ASN A 72 -1.71 -19.50 7.33
N ALA A 73 -0.61 -18.74 7.24
CA ALA A 73 -0.65 -17.34 6.76
C ALA A 73 -1.22 -17.20 5.34
N ILE A 74 -1.04 -18.21 4.48
CA ILE A 74 -1.60 -18.20 3.11
C ILE A 74 -3.11 -18.46 3.13
N ASP A 75 -3.58 -19.43 3.92
CA ASP A 75 -5.03 -19.67 4.07
C ASP A 75 -5.73 -18.41 4.58
N ALA A 76 -5.16 -17.77 5.61
CA ALA A 76 -5.72 -16.57 6.20
C ALA A 76 -5.76 -15.40 5.23
N ILE A 77 -4.66 -15.12 4.52
CA ILE A 77 -4.60 -13.95 3.63
C ILE A 77 -5.49 -14.11 2.39
N VAL A 78 -5.68 -15.34 1.91
CA VAL A 78 -6.63 -15.67 0.83
C VAL A 78 -8.07 -15.47 1.30
N ALA A 79 -8.41 -15.94 2.50
CA ALA A 79 -9.74 -15.73 3.07
C ALA A 79 -10.04 -14.24 3.32
N VAL A 80 -9.05 -13.48 3.81
CA VAL A 80 -9.13 -12.03 3.95
C VAL A 80 -9.43 -11.37 2.62
N ALA A 81 -8.69 -11.72 1.55
CA ALA A 81 -8.87 -11.13 0.23
C ALA A 81 -10.28 -11.40 -0.35
N PHE A 82 -10.81 -12.62 -0.22
CA PHE A 82 -12.18 -12.91 -0.65
C PHE A 82 -13.24 -12.23 0.22
N ALA A 83 -13.06 -12.21 1.55
CA ALA A 83 -13.98 -11.49 2.43
C ALA A 83 -13.99 -9.98 2.11
N HIS A 84 -12.80 -9.42 1.85
CA HIS A 84 -12.65 -8.01 1.51
C HIS A 84 -13.33 -7.65 0.20
N ALA A 85 -13.31 -8.55 -0.80
CA ALA A 85 -14.04 -8.38 -2.06
C ALA A 85 -15.56 -8.25 -1.86
N VAL A 86 -16.08 -8.76 -0.73
CA VAL A 86 -17.51 -8.65 -0.37
C VAL A 86 -17.80 -7.39 0.42
N VAL A 87 -16.97 -7.08 1.44
CA VAL A 87 -17.28 -6.00 2.41
C VAL A 87 -16.73 -4.64 2.01
N GLU A 88 -15.75 -4.60 1.08
CA GLU A 88 -15.12 -3.38 0.59
C GLU A 88 -15.04 -3.35 -0.95
N PRO A 89 -16.18 -3.27 -1.64
CA PRO A 89 -16.24 -3.44 -3.10
C PRO A 89 -15.54 -2.33 -3.89
N ALA A 90 -15.13 -1.26 -3.23
CA ALA A 90 -14.41 -0.17 -3.88
C ALA A 90 -12.92 -0.46 -4.11
N ALA A 91 -12.34 -1.37 -3.33
CA ALA A 91 -10.91 -1.72 -3.40
C ALA A 91 -10.66 -3.23 -3.33
N GLY A 92 -11.34 -3.95 -2.44
CA GLY A 92 -11.36 -5.40 -2.38
C GLY A 92 -12.04 -6.00 -3.61
N ASN A 93 -11.48 -7.06 -4.19
CA ASN A 93 -11.93 -7.45 -5.51
C ASN A 93 -11.64 -8.90 -5.89
N ILE A 94 -12.40 -9.38 -6.88
CA ILE A 94 -12.07 -10.54 -7.70
C ILE A 94 -11.89 -10.16 -9.19
N GLY A 95 -12.18 -8.91 -9.55
CA GLY A 95 -12.07 -8.35 -10.91
C GLY A 95 -10.84 -7.49 -11.16
N GLY A 96 -9.85 -7.56 -10.28
CA GLY A 96 -8.59 -6.82 -10.34
C GLY A 96 -7.35 -7.70 -10.27
N GLY A 97 -6.30 -7.21 -9.61
CA GLY A 97 -5.03 -7.93 -9.46
C GLY A 97 -4.24 -7.52 -8.22
N GLY A 98 -2.97 -7.95 -8.17
CA GLY A 98 -2.15 -7.63 -7.00
C GLY A 98 -0.81 -8.36 -6.93
N PHE A 99 -0.20 -8.29 -5.74
CA PHE A 99 1.11 -8.86 -5.43
C PHE A 99 1.17 -9.42 -4.03
N LEU A 100 1.83 -10.57 -3.89
CA LEU A 100 2.16 -11.20 -2.61
C LEU A 100 3.68 -11.22 -2.40
N VAL A 101 4.10 -10.88 -1.19
CA VAL A 101 5.41 -11.29 -0.65
C VAL A 101 5.15 -12.24 0.52
N TYR A 102 5.68 -13.45 0.45
CA TYR A 102 5.50 -14.50 1.43
C TYR A 102 6.84 -15.02 1.92
N ARG A 103 7.00 -15.13 3.24
CA ARG A 103 8.17 -15.74 3.88
C ARG A 103 7.75 -16.90 4.76
N GLN A 104 8.27 -18.08 4.47
CA GLN A 104 8.13 -19.24 5.36
C GLN A 104 9.03 -19.08 6.60
N HIS A 105 8.56 -19.61 7.70
CA HIS A 105 9.44 -19.82 8.84
C HIS A 105 10.64 -20.66 8.42
N GLY A 106 11.85 -20.26 8.79
CA GLY A 106 13.08 -20.89 8.27
C GLY A 106 13.71 -20.23 7.04
N GLY A 107 13.11 -19.15 6.52
CA GLY A 107 13.84 -18.14 5.72
C GLY A 107 13.58 -18.10 4.23
N ARG A 108 12.94 -19.10 3.59
CA ARG A 108 12.58 -19.00 2.16
C ARG A 108 11.49 -17.95 1.96
N ALA A 109 11.72 -17.05 0.99
CA ALA A 109 10.75 -16.04 0.61
C ALA A 109 10.38 -16.18 -0.87
N PHE A 110 9.15 -15.81 -1.18
CA PHE A 110 8.53 -15.91 -2.50
C PHE A 110 7.80 -14.62 -2.80
N ALA A 111 7.70 -14.27 -4.08
CA ALA A 111 6.85 -13.19 -4.56
C ALA A 111 5.93 -13.73 -5.66
N LEU A 112 4.65 -13.40 -5.61
CA LEU A 112 3.69 -13.75 -6.63
C LEU A 112 3.14 -12.47 -7.27
N ASP A 113 3.27 -12.40 -8.58
CA ASP A 113 2.74 -11.35 -9.43
C ASP A 113 1.47 -11.85 -10.12
N PHE A 114 0.34 -11.30 -9.72
CA PHE A 114 -0.95 -11.53 -10.36
C PHE A 114 -1.59 -10.19 -10.80
N ARG A 115 -0.70 -9.24 -11.21
CA ARG A 115 -1.08 -7.99 -11.85
C ARG A 115 -1.88 -8.25 -13.11
N GLU A 116 -2.79 -7.39 -13.44
CA GLU A 116 -3.56 -7.43 -14.68
C GLU A 116 -2.63 -7.36 -15.90
N THR A 117 -3.14 -7.85 -17.04
CA THR A 117 -2.46 -7.71 -18.33
C THR A 117 -3.31 -6.89 -19.29
N ALA A 118 -2.67 -6.16 -20.19
CA ALA A 118 -3.38 -5.53 -21.29
C ALA A 118 -4.07 -6.58 -22.16
N PRO A 119 -5.36 -6.41 -22.53
CA PRO A 119 -6.05 -7.29 -23.46
C PRO A 119 -5.30 -7.41 -24.80
N ALA A 120 -5.47 -8.54 -25.51
CA ALA A 120 -4.86 -8.76 -26.82
C ALA A 120 -5.21 -7.70 -27.87
N ALA A 121 -6.38 -7.07 -27.72
CA ALA A 121 -6.84 -6.00 -28.61
C ALA A 121 -6.34 -4.59 -28.23
N ALA A 122 -5.57 -4.44 -27.15
CA ALA A 122 -5.01 -3.15 -26.75
C ALA A 122 -3.97 -2.65 -27.76
N THR A 123 -3.93 -1.34 -27.98
CA THR A 123 -2.94 -0.70 -28.88
C THR A 123 -2.19 0.40 -28.16
N ARG A 124 -1.00 0.76 -28.66
CA ARG A 124 -0.08 1.73 -28.03
C ARG A 124 -0.75 3.05 -27.69
N ASP A 125 -1.54 3.61 -28.62
CA ASP A 125 -2.08 4.96 -28.55
C ASP A 125 -3.61 4.98 -28.39
N MET A 126 -4.21 3.88 -27.91
CA MET A 126 -5.67 3.71 -27.83
C MET A 126 -6.40 4.75 -26.98
N TYR A 127 -5.69 5.51 -26.17
CA TYR A 127 -6.25 6.55 -25.31
C TYR A 127 -5.90 7.97 -25.79
N VAL A 128 -5.23 8.12 -26.94
CA VAL A 128 -4.87 9.42 -27.48
C VAL A 128 -5.85 9.79 -28.59
N ASP A 129 -6.54 10.92 -28.46
CA ASP A 129 -7.48 11.41 -29.46
C ASP A 129 -6.75 12.04 -30.69
N SER A 130 -7.51 12.39 -31.72
CA SER A 130 -6.98 13.00 -32.95
C SER A 130 -6.29 14.35 -32.73
N THR A 131 -6.47 14.97 -31.56
CA THR A 131 -5.78 16.22 -31.17
C THR A 131 -4.51 15.94 -30.35
N GLY A 132 -4.22 14.67 -30.06
CA GLY A 132 -3.09 14.24 -29.28
C GLY A 132 -3.27 14.37 -27.76
N ARG A 133 -4.51 14.49 -27.28
CA ARG A 133 -4.82 14.49 -25.83
C ARG A 133 -5.18 13.10 -25.35
N VAL A 134 -4.79 12.77 -24.11
CA VAL A 134 -5.25 11.55 -23.42
C VAL A 134 -6.71 11.73 -23.02
N THR A 135 -7.53 10.74 -23.35
CA THR A 135 -8.97 10.71 -23.05
C THR A 135 -9.26 10.03 -21.72
N ASP A 136 -10.46 10.21 -21.17
CA ASP A 136 -10.93 9.55 -19.94
C ASP A 136 -11.10 8.03 -20.11
N ASP A 137 -11.08 7.50 -21.33
CA ASP A 137 -11.15 6.06 -21.62
C ASP A 137 -10.02 5.26 -20.94
N SER A 138 -8.92 5.92 -20.53
CA SER A 138 -7.82 5.28 -19.82
C SER A 138 -8.22 4.80 -18.42
N TRP A 139 -9.16 5.51 -17.76
CA TRP A 139 -9.53 5.24 -16.37
C TRP A 139 -11.02 5.00 -16.12
N LEU A 140 -11.89 5.40 -17.04
CA LEU A 140 -13.34 5.31 -16.87
C LEU A 140 -13.97 4.48 -17.99
N GLY A 141 -14.78 3.51 -17.60
CA GLY A 141 -15.54 2.68 -18.54
C GLY A 141 -14.78 1.45 -19.06
N PRO A 142 -15.34 0.76 -20.04
CA PRO A 142 -14.96 -0.61 -20.38
C PRO A 142 -13.60 -0.74 -21.06
N ARG A 143 -13.07 0.31 -21.67
CA ARG A 143 -11.77 0.29 -22.34
C ARG A 143 -10.58 0.39 -21.38
N SER A 144 -10.85 0.83 -20.13
CA SER A 144 -9.82 0.92 -19.06
C SER A 144 -9.53 -0.42 -18.39
N ILE A 145 -10.24 -1.49 -18.75
CA ILE A 145 -10.17 -2.78 -18.06
C ILE A 145 -8.98 -3.60 -18.54
N GLY A 146 -8.10 -3.96 -17.61
CA GLY A 146 -7.09 -5.01 -17.78
C GLY A 146 -7.67 -6.39 -17.50
N VAL A 147 -7.04 -7.44 -18.04
CA VAL A 147 -7.42 -8.85 -17.79
C VAL A 147 -7.22 -9.16 -16.31
N PRO A 148 -8.26 -9.52 -15.55
CA PRO A 148 -8.16 -9.71 -14.10
C PRO A 148 -7.22 -10.84 -13.70
N GLY A 149 -6.49 -10.64 -12.59
CA GLY A 149 -5.53 -11.61 -12.06
C GLY A 149 -5.84 -12.14 -10.66
N SER A 150 -6.72 -11.47 -9.89
CA SER A 150 -6.93 -11.73 -8.46
C SER A 150 -7.26 -13.21 -8.17
N VAL A 151 -8.26 -13.79 -8.83
CA VAL A 151 -8.68 -15.17 -8.54
C VAL A 151 -7.58 -16.18 -8.89
N ALA A 152 -6.85 -15.96 -10.00
CA ALA A 152 -5.73 -16.83 -10.38
C ALA A 152 -4.58 -16.75 -9.38
N GLY A 153 -4.27 -15.55 -8.88
CA GLY A 153 -3.24 -15.33 -7.87
C GLY A 153 -3.60 -15.99 -6.54
N LEU A 154 -4.81 -15.77 -6.05
CA LEU A 154 -5.30 -16.36 -4.79
C LEU A 154 -5.35 -17.89 -4.86
N TRP A 155 -5.81 -18.44 -5.97
CA TRP A 155 -5.79 -19.88 -6.21
C TRP A 155 -4.35 -20.44 -6.24
N GLU A 156 -3.44 -19.79 -6.98
CA GLU A 156 -2.07 -20.27 -7.14
C GLU A 156 -1.28 -20.24 -5.83
N MET A 157 -1.43 -19.18 -5.01
CA MET A 157 -0.75 -19.13 -3.72
C MET A 157 -1.31 -20.18 -2.75
N HIS A 158 -2.63 -20.37 -2.72
CA HIS A 158 -3.26 -21.39 -1.87
C HIS A 158 -2.87 -22.81 -2.34
N ARG A 159 -2.98 -23.12 -3.62
CA ARG A 159 -2.62 -24.42 -4.18
C ARG A 159 -1.19 -24.83 -3.83
N ARG A 160 -0.27 -23.85 -3.74
CA ARG A 160 1.15 -24.09 -3.46
C ARG A 160 1.49 -24.17 -1.98
N PHE A 161 0.83 -23.37 -1.16
CA PHE A 161 1.22 -23.18 0.22
C PHE A 161 0.07 -23.28 1.24
N GLY A 162 -1.18 -23.35 0.81
CA GLY A 162 -2.34 -23.49 1.67
C GLY A 162 -2.33 -24.83 2.41
N ARG A 163 -2.97 -24.87 3.57
CA ARG A 163 -3.09 -26.04 4.44
C ARG A 163 -4.53 -26.52 4.53
N LEU A 164 -5.49 -25.60 4.67
CA LEU A 164 -6.91 -25.93 4.74
C LEU A 164 -7.47 -26.27 3.35
N PRO A 165 -8.56 -27.03 3.26
CA PRO A 165 -9.27 -27.20 1.99
C PRO A 165 -9.67 -25.85 1.40
N TRP A 166 -9.49 -25.70 0.09
CA TRP A 166 -9.79 -24.44 -0.63
C TRP A 166 -11.20 -23.92 -0.35
N ARG A 167 -12.20 -24.81 -0.41
CA ARG A 167 -13.60 -24.44 -0.15
C ARG A 167 -13.79 -23.82 1.24
N ASP A 168 -13.10 -24.34 2.25
CA ASP A 168 -13.19 -23.83 3.62
C ASP A 168 -12.60 -22.44 3.77
N VAL A 169 -11.61 -22.09 2.94
CA VAL A 169 -10.99 -20.77 2.91
C VAL A 169 -11.88 -19.73 2.21
N VAL A 170 -12.64 -20.14 1.18
CA VAL A 170 -13.56 -19.25 0.44
C VAL A 170 -14.92 -19.13 1.16
N ALA A 171 -15.33 -20.14 1.93
CA ALA A 171 -16.66 -20.23 2.54
C ALA A 171 -17.08 -18.99 3.37
N PRO A 172 -16.21 -18.33 4.17
CA PRO A 172 -16.60 -17.10 4.88
C PRO A 172 -17.08 -15.98 3.97
N ALA A 173 -16.42 -15.79 2.82
CA ALA A 173 -16.81 -14.78 1.86
C ALA A 173 -18.17 -15.12 1.19
N ILE A 174 -18.41 -16.40 0.89
CA ILE A 174 -19.71 -16.87 0.37
C ILE A 174 -20.81 -16.53 1.38
N ALA A 175 -20.60 -16.83 2.66
CA ALA A 175 -21.58 -16.54 3.71
C ALA A 175 -21.86 -15.04 3.83
N LEU A 176 -20.81 -14.20 3.85
CA LEU A 176 -20.93 -12.73 3.88
C LEU A 176 -21.72 -12.19 2.70
N ALA A 177 -21.46 -12.70 1.50
CA ALA A 177 -22.15 -12.24 0.29
C ALA A 177 -23.61 -12.69 0.27
N ARG A 178 -23.90 -13.95 0.64
CA ARG A 178 -25.24 -14.55 0.61
C ARG A 178 -26.15 -14.04 1.75
N ASP A 179 -25.64 -14.09 2.99
CA ASP A 179 -26.44 -13.79 4.17
C ASP A 179 -26.45 -12.28 4.47
N GLY A 180 -25.46 -11.55 3.93
CA GLY A 180 -25.32 -10.11 4.02
C GLY A 180 -24.44 -9.65 5.18
N HIS A 181 -24.04 -8.40 5.10
CA HIS A 181 -23.32 -7.68 6.15
C HIS A 181 -23.87 -6.26 6.27
N VAL A 182 -23.62 -5.64 7.42
CA VAL A 182 -24.06 -4.25 7.67
C VAL A 182 -23.12 -3.30 6.95
N VAL A 183 -23.67 -2.35 6.20
CA VAL A 183 -22.94 -1.22 5.59
C VAL A 183 -22.55 -0.25 6.71
N ASP A 184 -21.27 0.00 6.88
CA ASP A 184 -20.79 1.01 7.82
C ASP A 184 -20.81 2.42 7.23
N GLN A 185 -20.59 3.45 8.07
CA GLN A 185 -20.64 4.84 7.63
C GLN A 185 -19.62 5.18 6.54
N PRO A 186 -18.35 4.73 6.60
CA PRO A 186 -17.38 5.02 5.54
C PRO A 186 -17.75 4.44 4.17
N ARG A 187 -18.33 3.23 4.15
CA ARG A 187 -18.79 2.61 2.88
C ARG A 187 -20.01 3.33 2.33
N ALA A 188 -20.93 3.74 3.21
CA ALA A 188 -22.06 4.58 2.82
C ALA A 188 -21.59 5.94 2.23
N ASP A 189 -20.61 6.58 2.84
CA ASP A 189 -20.04 7.84 2.36
C ASP A 189 -19.31 7.67 1.01
N MET A 190 -18.58 6.58 0.84
CA MET A 190 -17.90 6.24 -0.42
C MET A 190 -18.91 5.98 -1.56
N LEU A 191 -19.97 5.23 -1.29
CA LEU A 191 -21.06 5.00 -2.26
C LEU A 191 -21.72 6.32 -2.66
N ARG A 192 -22.01 7.18 -1.69
CA ARG A 192 -22.56 8.52 -1.93
C ARG A 192 -21.62 9.39 -2.77
N GLY A 193 -20.32 9.39 -2.46
CA GLY A 193 -19.32 10.13 -3.23
C GLY A 193 -19.13 9.61 -4.66
N SER A 194 -19.53 8.35 -4.92
CA SER A 194 -19.42 7.71 -6.24
C SER A 194 -20.74 7.66 -7.02
N GLU A 195 -21.83 8.19 -6.46
CA GLU A 195 -23.19 8.05 -7.00
C GLU A 195 -23.31 8.49 -8.46
N ASP A 196 -22.78 9.66 -8.81
CA ASP A 196 -22.85 10.20 -10.18
C ASP A 196 -22.08 9.35 -11.20
N LEU A 197 -20.98 8.73 -10.78
CA LEU A 197 -20.20 7.84 -11.64
C LEU A 197 -20.90 6.48 -11.80
N LEU A 198 -21.49 5.95 -10.73
CA LEU A 198 -22.24 4.68 -10.77
C LEU A 198 -23.51 4.79 -11.63
N LYS A 199 -24.18 5.94 -11.63
CA LYS A 199 -25.37 6.22 -12.47
C LYS A 199 -25.08 6.12 -13.97
N ARG A 200 -23.84 6.30 -14.40
CA ARG A 200 -23.47 6.24 -15.83
C ARG A 200 -23.58 4.83 -16.43
N TYR A 201 -23.58 3.80 -15.58
CA TYR A 201 -23.56 2.40 -16.00
C TYR A 201 -24.73 1.64 -15.37
N GLU A 202 -25.71 1.28 -16.19
CA GLU A 202 -26.99 0.70 -15.75
C GLU A 202 -26.83 -0.50 -14.80
N PRO A 203 -25.97 -1.51 -15.06
CA PRO A 203 -25.82 -2.63 -14.13
C PRO A 203 -25.33 -2.21 -12.73
N ALA A 204 -24.39 -1.24 -12.65
CA ALA A 204 -23.92 -0.70 -11.40
C ALA A 204 -25.01 0.11 -10.69
N ALA A 205 -25.69 1.01 -11.43
CA ALA A 205 -26.77 1.83 -10.87
C ALA A 205 -27.89 0.97 -10.30
N ARG A 206 -28.33 -0.06 -11.05
CA ARG A 206 -29.42 -0.95 -10.62
C ARG A 206 -29.12 -1.67 -9.31
N PHE A 207 -27.89 -2.13 -9.10
CA PHE A 207 -27.52 -2.87 -7.90
C PHE A 207 -27.14 -1.95 -6.74
N TRP A 208 -26.25 -0.96 -6.99
CA TRP A 208 -25.65 -0.14 -5.93
C TRP A 208 -26.48 1.08 -5.54
N LEU A 209 -27.48 1.44 -6.36
CA LEU A 209 -28.39 2.57 -6.12
C LEU A 209 -29.86 2.08 -6.14
N PRO A 210 -30.27 1.17 -5.22
CA PRO A 210 -31.64 0.65 -5.20
C PRO A 210 -32.64 1.79 -4.94
N GLY A 211 -33.65 1.89 -5.82
CA GLY A 211 -34.61 3.02 -5.75
C GLY A 211 -34.00 4.37 -6.08
N GLY A 212 -32.83 4.41 -6.79
CA GLY A 212 -32.16 5.63 -7.24
C GLY A 212 -31.26 6.29 -6.20
N ARG A 213 -30.99 5.66 -5.07
CA ARG A 213 -30.13 6.16 -3.98
C ARG A 213 -29.15 5.08 -3.49
N PRO A 214 -27.93 5.46 -3.03
CA PRO A 214 -26.97 4.52 -2.50
C PRO A 214 -27.45 3.91 -1.16
N PHE A 215 -26.88 2.76 -0.80
CA PHE A 215 -27.00 2.21 0.54
C PHE A 215 -26.49 3.20 1.58
N VAL A 216 -27.13 3.20 2.76
CA VAL A 216 -26.75 4.03 3.90
C VAL A 216 -26.21 3.16 5.05
N ALA A 217 -25.53 3.79 6.01
CA ALA A 217 -25.05 3.09 7.20
C ALA A 217 -26.23 2.43 7.96
N GLY A 218 -26.03 1.16 8.33
CA GLY A 218 -27.04 0.33 8.98
C GLY A 218 -27.83 -0.56 8.02
N ASP A 219 -27.81 -0.30 6.71
CA ASP A 219 -28.42 -1.19 5.71
C ASP A 219 -27.70 -2.55 5.69
N THR A 220 -28.46 -3.60 5.38
CA THR A 220 -27.88 -4.92 5.12
C THR A 220 -27.66 -5.12 3.63
N LEU A 221 -26.39 -5.20 3.22
CA LEU A 221 -26.01 -5.47 1.83
C LEU A 221 -25.89 -6.98 1.59
N ARG A 222 -26.71 -7.50 0.69
CA ARG A 222 -26.66 -8.89 0.19
C ARG A 222 -26.25 -8.89 -1.27
N GLN A 223 -25.31 -9.78 -1.61
CA GLN A 223 -24.69 -9.83 -2.95
C GLN A 223 -24.86 -11.24 -3.53
N ALA A 224 -26.12 -11.64 -3.84
CA ALA A 224 -26.46 -12.99 -4.28
C ALA A 224 -25.68 -13.44 -5.54
N ASP A 225 -25.50 -12.56 -6.51
CA ASP A 225 -24.74 -12.86 -7.72
C ASP A 225 -23.25 -13.09 -7.41
N LEU A 226 -22.68 -12.30 -6.48
CA LEU A 226 -21.31 -12.49 -6.02
C LEU A 226 -21.17 -13.79 -5.23
N ALA A 227 -22.13 -14.13 -4.36
CA ALA A 227 -22.15 -15.40 -3.66
C ALA A 227 -22.11 -16.58 -4.64
N ALA A 228 -22.97 -16.57 -5.67
CA ALA A 228 -22.97 -17.62 -6.69
C ALA A 228 -21.63 -17.69 -7.48
N THR A 229 -21.00 -16.56 -7.75
CA THR A 229 -19.66 -16.52 -8.38
C THR A 229 -18.58 -17.10 -7.45
N LEU A 230 -18.61 -16.76 -6.16
CA LEU A 230 -17.69 -17.31 -5.16
C LEU A 230 -17.88 -18.82 -4.95
N GLU A 231 -19.13 -19.34 -5.06
CA GLU A 231 -19.41 -20.77 -5.05
C GLU A 231 -18.74 -21.50 -6.21
N LEU A 232 -18.84 -20.96 -7.45
CA LEU A 232 -18.14 -21.52 -8.62
C LEU A 232 -16.62 -21.53 -8.41
N ILE A 233 -16.06 -20.48 -7.81
CA ILE A 233 -14.63 -20.39 -7.47
C ILE A 233 -14.29 -21.42 -6.38
N ALA A 234 -15.11 -21.57 -5.35
CA ALA A 234 -14.90 -22.54 -4.29
C ALA A 234 -14.93 -23.99 -4.79
N ASP A 235 -15.77 -24.29 -5.78
CA ASP A 235 -15.91 -25.62 -6.34
C ASP A 235 -14.80 -26.00 -7.33
N SER A 236 -14.31 -25.02 -8.11
CA SER A 236 -13.45 -25.28 -9.27
C SER A 236 -12.12 -24.49 -9.28
N GLY A 237 -11.80 -23.79 -8.18
CA GLY A 237 -10.62 -22.93 -8.13
C GLY A 237 -10.68 -21.82 -9.19
N ALA A 238 -9.54 -21.49 -9.78
CA ALA A 238 -9.47 -20.45 -10.82
C ALA A 238 -10.36 -20.74 -12.05
N VAL A 239 -10.62 -22.02 -12.36
CA VAL A 239 -11.47 -22.40 -13.49
C VAL A 239 -12.88 -21.81 -13.34
N GLY A 240 -13.43 -21.76 -12.12
CA GLY A 240 -14.74 -21.17 -11.83
C GLY A 240 -14.88 -19.68 -12.16
N PHE A 241 -13.77 -18.99 -12.37
CA PHE A 241 -13.71 -17.58 -12.78
C PHE A 241 -13.35 -17.40 -14.26
N TYR A 242 -12.28 -18.09 -14.72
CA TYR A 242 -11.70 -17.85 -16.05
C TYR A 242 -12.33 -18.66 -17.17
N ARG A 243 -13.24 -19.59 -16.85
CA ARG A 243 -14.01 -20.40 -17.81
C ARG A 243 -15.48 -20.53 -17.39
N GLY A 244 -16.31 -20.91 -18.34
CA GLY A 244 -17.73 -21.14 -18.12
C GLY A 244 -18.49 -19.87 -17.68
N ARG A 245 -19.47 -20.07 -16.81
CA ARG A 245 -20.49 -19.05 -16.49
C ARG A 245 -19.94 -17.67 -16.08
N THR A 246 -18.90 -17.60 -15.28
CA THR A 246 -18.33 -16.31 -14.84
C THR A 246 -17.63 -15.62 -16.01
N ALA A 247 -16.78 -16.35 -16.75
CA ALA A 247 -16.10 -15.83 -17.93
C ALA A 247 -17.09 -15.37 -19.02
N ASP A 248 -18.14 -16.15 -19.26
CA ASP A 248 -19.18 -15.82 -20.24
C ASP A 248 -19.87 -14.50 -19.88
N ARG A 249 -20.13 -14.26 -18.58
CA ARG A 249 -20.74 -13.01 -18.11
C ARG A 249 -19.80 -11.81 -18.24
N ILE A 250 -18.51 -11.99 -17.94
CA ILE A 250 -17.49 -10.94 -18.16
C ILE A 250 -17.46 -10.57 -19.65
N VAL A 251 -17.36 -11.57 -20.55
CA VAL A 251 -17.27 -11.33 -21.98
C VAL A 251 -18.56 -10.74 -22.55
N ALA A 252 -19.72 -11.17 -22.06
CA ALA A 252 -21.00 -10.56 -22.43
C ALA A 252 -21.07 -9.09 -22.04
N GLU A 253 -20.58 -8.75 -20.83
CA GLU A 253 -20.50 -7.36 -20.39
C GLU A 253 -19.51 -6.54 -21.25
N MET A 254 -18.35 -7.11 -21.60
CA MET A 254 -17.41 -6.46 -22.51
C MET A 254 -18.03 -6.16 -23.87
N ARG A 255 -18.74 -7.14 -24.47
CA ARG A 255 -19.44 -6.94 -25.76
C ARG A 255 -20.53 -5.87 -25.66
N ARG A 256 -21.29 -5.87 -24.57
CA ARG A 256 -22.40 -4.91 -24.35
C ARG A 256 -21.88 -3.48 -24.19
N SER A 257 -20.77 -3.31 -23.48
CA SER A 257 -20.23 -2.00 -23.11
C SER A 257 -19.14 -1.47 -24.04
N GLY A 258 -18.57 -2.30 -24.93
CA GLY A 258 -17.47 -1.93 -25.83
C GLY A 258 -16.08 -2.11 -25.21
N GLY A 259 -15.95 -3.04 -24.24
CA GLY A 259 -14.67 -3.42 -23.64
C GLY A 259 -13.84 -4.35 -24.51
N LEU A 260 -12.60 -4.59 -24.09
CA LEU A 260 -11.60 -5.30 -24.92
C LEU A 260 -11.33 -6.73 -24.45
N VAL A 261 -11.65 -7.08 -23.21
CA VAL A 261 -11.33 -8.40 -22.64
C VAL A 261 -12.17 -9.49 -23.30
N THR A 262 -11.51 -10.52 -23.82
CA THR A 262 -12.12 -11.65 -24.53
C THR A 262 -12.03 -12.93 -23.71
N THR A 263 -12.73 -13.99 -24.16
CA THR A 263 -12.61 -15.35 -23.59
C THR A 263 -11.16 -15.83 -23.65
N ALA A 264 -10.47 -15.59 -24.76
CA ALA A 264 -9.06 -15.99 -24.92
C ALA A 264 -8.12 -15.25 -23.94
N ASP A 265 -8.36 -13.98 -23.67
CA ASP A 265 -7.59 -13.21 -22.67
C ASP A 265 -7.75 -13.84 -21.28
N LEU A 266 -8.98 -14.16 -20.88
CA LEU A 266 -9.28 -14.80 -19.59
C LEU A 266 -8.63 -16.20 -19.50
N GLU A 267 -8.81 -17.04 -20.51
CA GLU A 267 -8.28 -18.42 -20.53
C GLU A 267 -6.74 -18.48 -20.53
N ASN A 268 -6.09 -17.47 -21.10
CA ASN A 268 -4.63 -17.38 -21.20
C ASN A 268 -3.96 -16.67 -20.02
N TYR A 269 -4.72 -16.04 -19.13
CA TYR A 269 -4.14 -15.35 -17.98
C TYR A 269 -3.41 -16.34 -17.05
N ARG A 270 -2.19 -15.97 -16.60
CA ARG A 270 -1.38 -16.75 -15.65
C ARG A 270 -0.68 -15.83 -14.65
N PRO A 271 -0.77 -16.10 -13.33
CA PRO A 271 0.07 -15.45 -12.33
C PRO A 271 1.53 -15.92 -12.47
N ILE A 272 2.48 -15.10 -12.03
CA ILE A 272 3.93 -15.37 -12.22
C ILE A 272 4.63 -15.38 -10.86
N TRP A 273 5.27 -16.49 -10.51
CA TRP A 273 6.20 -16.54 -9.40
C TRP A 273 7.49 -15.82 -9.75
N ARG A 274 7.88 -14.87 -8.91
CA ARG A 274 9.09 -14.06 -9.07
C ARG A 274 10.03 -14.27 -7.87
N THR A 275 11.31 -13.96 -8.04
CA THR A 275 12.25 -13.87 -6.93
C THR A 275 12.06 -12.53 -6.21
N PRO A 276 11.77 -12.50 -4.91
CA PRO A 276 11.66 -11.26 -4.17
C PRO A 276 12.93 -10.42 -4.26
N LEU A 277 12.80 -9.11 -4.28
CA LEU A 277 13.93 -8.21 -4.07
C LEU A 277 14.36 -8.26 -2.60
N ARG A 278 15.67 -8.18 -2.38
CA ARG A 278 16.27 -8.14 -1.05
C ARG A 278 17.24 -6.97 -0.96
N GLY A 279 17.19 -6.23 0.13
CA GLY A 279 18.12 -5.15 0.44
C GLY A 279 18.43 -5.10 1.92
N ARG A 280 19.34 -4.22 2.32
CA ARG A 280 19.69 -4.03 3.74
C ARG A 280 19.59 -2.55 4.11
N TYR A 281 19.00 -2.28 5.27
CA TYR A 281 18.93 -0.94 5.84
C TYR A 281 19.25 -0.99 7.33
N ARG A 282 20.31 -0.29 7.77
CA ARG A 282 20.75 -0.26 9.20
C ARG A 282 20.94 -1.66 9.82
N GLY A 283 21.33 -2.65 9.03
CA GLY A 283 21.49 -4.04 9.47
C GLY A 283 20.24 -4.90 9.32
N PHE A 284 19.06 -4.32 9.16
CA PHE A 284 17.81 -5.03 8.86
C PHE A 284 17.79 -5.50 7.41
N GLU A 285 17.18 -6.66 7.15
CA GLU A 285 16.95 -7.15 5.79
C GLU A 285 15.52 -6.77 5.34
N ILE A 286 15.41 -6.17 4.17
CA ILE A 286 14.14 -5.79 3.54
C ILE A 286 13.84 -6.77 2.42
N ILE A 287 12.71 -7.45 2.48
CA ILE A 287 12.22 -8.38 1.45
C ILE A 287 10.95 -7.76 0.86
N THR A 288 10.96 -7.47 -0.42
CA THR A 288 9.87 -6.72 -1.05
C THR A 288 9.61 -7.16 -2.50
N MET A 289 8.55 -6.62 -3.11
CA MET A 289 8.08 -7.02 -4.44
C MET A 289 9.04 -6.54 -5.54
N PRO A 290 9.41 -7.43 -6.49
CA PRO A 290 10.15 -7.04 -7.69
C PRO A 290 9.19 -6.45 -8.76
N PRO A 291 9.70 -5.87 -9.87
CA PRO A 291 8.86 -5.51 -11.02
C PRO A 291 8.02 -6.72 -11.53
N VAL A 292 6.79 -6.49 -11.98
CA VAL A 292 6.22 -5.23 -12.49
C VAL A 292 5.80 -4.22 -11.38
N SER A 293 5.86 -4.55 -10.10
CA SER A 293 5.79 -3.47 -9.12
C SER A 293 7.09 -2.67 -9.09
N SER A 294 6.98 -1.35 -9.18
CA SER A 294 8.09 -0.44 -8.97
C SER A 294 8.42 -0.27 -7.49
N GLY A 295 7.47 -0.62 -6.62
CA GLY A 295 7.52 -0.30 -5.20
C GLY A 295 8.79 -0.77 -4.51
N GLY A 296 9.16 -2.04 -4.71
CA GLY A 296 10.34 -2.59 -4.07
C GLY A 296 11.66 -1.97 -4.55
N VAL A 297 11.79 -1.65 -5.84
CA VAL A 297 13.00 -1.00 -6.38
C VAL A 297 13.14 0.40 -5.82
N THR A 298 12.08 1.19 -5.89
CA THR A 298 12.04 2.58 -5.40
C THR A 298 12.27 2.65 -3.89
N LEU A 299 11.66 1.73 -3.12
CA LEU A 299 11.88 1.61 -1.67
C LEU A 299 13.35 1.31 -1.35
N LEU A 300 13.96 0.32 -2.01
CA LEU A 300 15.35 -0.06 -1.75
C LEU A 300 16.34 1.03 -2.19
N GLU A 301 16.09 1.72 -3.28
CA GLU A 301 16.88 2.87 -3.71
C GLU A 301 16.82 3.98 -2.67
N ALA A 302 15.61 4.36 -2.22
CA ALA A 302 15.42 5.38 -1.20
C ALA A 302 16.13 5.02 0.11
N LEU A 303 15.95 3.79 0.61
CA LEU A 303 16.62 3.31 1.83
C LEU A 303 18.14 3.30 1.69
N ASN A 304 18.69 2.89 0.53
CA ASN A 304 20.13 2.92 0.26
C ASN A 304 20.69 4.35 0.24
N ILE A 305 19.93 5.33 -0.25
CA ILE A 305 20.35 6.74 -0.21
C ILE A 305 20.34 7.23 1.24
N LEU A 306 19.25 6.99 2.00
CA LEU A 306 19.13 7.35 3.41
C LEU A 306 20.20 6.71 4.29
N ALA A 307 20.60 5.47 4.00
CA ALA A 307 21.62 4.74 4.77
C ALA A 307 22.96 5.47 4.89
N GLY A 308 23.28 6.36 3.96
CA GLY A 308 24.51 7.15 3.99
C GLY A 308 24.49 8.39 4.87
N TYR A 309 23.35 8.70 5.48
CA TYR A 309 23.19 9.84 6.40
C TYR A 309 22.93 9.36 7.83
N ARG A 310 23.29 10.18 8.80
CA ARG A 310 22.83 9.99 10.18
C ARG A 310 21.38 10.45 10.26
N PRO A 311 20.48 9.72 10.95
CA PRO A 311 19.12 10.16 11.17
C PRO A 311 19.10 11.55 11.81
N ALA A 312 18.36 12.48 11.23
CA ALA A 312 18.06 13.76 11.85
C ALA A 312 16.89 13.60 12.82
N ARG A 313 16.65 14.60 13.68
CA ARG A 313 15.50 14.57 14.57
C ARG A 313 14.22 14.51 13.77
N PHE A 314 13.33 13.55 14.07
CA PHE A 314 12.04 13.37 13.42
C PHE A 314 11.27 14.70 13.28
N GLY A 315 10.73 14.95 12.12
CA GLY A 315 9.93 16.14 11.81
C GLY A 315 10.73 17.44 11.70
N SER A 316 12.05 17.43 11.89
CA SER A 316 12.87 18.63 11.66
C SER A 316 12.97 18.97 10.17
N ALA A 317 13.32 20.23 9.85
CA ALA A 317 13.54 20.63 8.47
C ALA A 317 14.63 19.80 7.77
N ALA A 318 15.67 19.42 8.48
CA ALA A 318 16.74 18.55 7.95
C ALA A 318 16.23 17.13 7.62
N ASP A 319 15.42 16.56 8.49
CA ASP A 319 14.77 15.26 8.29
C ASP A 319 13.85 15.31 7.05
N ARG A 320 12.93 16.25 7.02
CA ARG A 320 11.95 16.35 5.92
C ARG A 320 12.59 16.73 4.59
N HIS A 321 13.58 17.63 4.59
CA HIS A 321 14.35 17.94 3.40
C HIS A 321 15.00 16.68 2.80
N LEU A 322 15.64 15.88 3.64
CA LEU A 322 16.33 14.68 3.19
C LEU A 322 15.32 13.66 2.60
N PHE A 323 14.15 13.46 3.24
CA PHE A 323 13.09 12.61 2.68
C PHE A 323 12.66 13.09 1.29
N ILE A 324 12.33 14.37 1.13
CA ILE A 324 11.90 14.96 -0.14
C ILE A 324 12.97 14.75 -1.23
N GLU A 325 14.24 15.01 -0.91
CA GLU A 325 15.33 14.86 -1.87
C GLU A 325 15.58 13.39 -2.29
N VAL A 326 15.38 12.47 -1.37
CA VAL A 326 15.51 11.03 -1.62
C VAL A 326 14.35 10.51 -2.46
N GLU A 327 13.11 10.87 -2.11
CA GLU A 327 11.91 10.53 -2.86
C GLU A 327 11.98 11.07 -4.29
N ARG A 328 12.38 12.34 -4.46
CA ARG A 328 12.59 12.97 -5.77
C ARG A 328 13.46 12.13 -6.70
N ARG A 329 14.59 11.60 -6.22
CA ARG A 329 15.53 10.80 -7.02
C ARG A 329 14.99 9.44 -7.36
N ALA A 330 14.49 8.74 -6.36
CA ALA A 330 13.95 7.40 -6.53
C ALA A 330 12.74 7.39 -7.48
N PHE A 331 11.87 8.41 -7.42
CA PHE A 331 10.73 8.54 -8.33
C PHE A 331 11.12 8.99 -9.75
N LEU A 332 12.17 9.80 -9.93
CA LEU A 332 12.69 10.10 -11.28
C LEU A 332 13.16 8.82 -11.99
N ASP A 333 13.94 7.99 -11.30
CA ASP A 333 14.39 6.71 -11.85
C ASP A 333 13.23 5.75 -12.09
N ARG A 334 12.28 5.66 -11.16
CA ARG A 334 11.04 4.88 -11.31
C ARG A 334 10.29 5.24 -12.58
N ASN A 335 9.99 6.52 -12.75
CA ASN A 335 9.12 7.00 -13.83
C ASN A 335 9.76 6.86 -15.20
N ALA A 336 11.09 6.90 -15.29
CA ALA A 336 11.82 6.81 -16.53
C ALA A 336 12.19 5.37 -16.95
N LEU A 337 12.44 4.47 -15.99
CA LEU A 337 13.18 3.23 -16.24
C LEU A 337 12.40 1.95 -15.98
N LEU A 338 11.30 1.99 -15.20
CA LEU A 338 10.62 0.79 -14.76
C LEU A 338 9.40 0.44 -15.63
N GLY A 339 9.15 -0.87 -15.75
CA GLY A 339 8.05 -1.46 -16.53
C GLY A 339 7.99 -2.97 -16.33
N ASP A 340 7.31 -3.68 -17.23
CA ASP A 340 7.21 -5.14 -17.18
C ASP A 340 8.53 -5.78 -17.64
N PRO A 341 9.19 -6.63 -16.80
CA PRO A 341 10.46 -7.28 -17.12
C PRO A 341 10.37 -8.27 -18.29
N ALA A 342 9.18 -8.69 -18.69
CA ALA A 342 8.99 -9.51 -19.89
C ALA A 342 9.14 -8.73 -21.20
N PHE A 343 8.99 -7.40 -21.14
CA PHE A 343 8.99 -6.52 -22.30
C PHE A 343 10.15 -5.52 -22.31
N VAL A 344 10.71 -5.17 -21.14
CA VAL A 344 11.76 -4.16 -21.04
C VAL A 344 12.92 -4.59 -20.15
N LYS A 345 14.13 -4.26 -20.57
CA LYS A 345 15.34 -4.42 -19.77
C LYS A 345 15.50 -3.26 -18.80
N MET A 346 15.49 -3.54 -17.51
CA MET A 346 15.63 -2.56 -16.44
C MET A 346 16.98 -2.69 -15.72
N PRO A 347 17.63 -1.58 -15.34
CA PRO A 347 18.93 -1.63 -14.65
C PRO A 347 18.78 -1.89 -13.13
N LEU A 348 18.04 -2.94 -12.73
CA LEU A 348 17.66 -3.19 -11.33
C LEU A 348 18.87 -3.28 -10.40
N ALA A 349 19.89 -4.05 -10.81
CA ALA A 349 21.11 -4.20 -10.01
C ALA A 349 21.83 -2.86 -9.78
N ARG A 350 21.75 -1.92 -10.73
CA ARG A 350 22.27 -0.56 -10.55
C ARG A 350 21.43 0.23 -9.56
N LEU A 351 20.12 0.32 -9.77
CA LEU A 351 19.20 1.13 -8.95
C LEU A 351 19.22 0.72 -7.48
N THR A 352 19.29 -0.57 -7.20
CA THR A 352 19.33 -1.10 -5.82
C THR A 352 20.74 -1.19 -5.23
N SER A 353 21.79 -0.70 -5.92
CA SER A 353 23.16 -0.77 -5.44
C SER A 353 23.54 0.38 -4.51
N THR A 354 24.38 0.09 -3.51
CA THR A 354 24.96 1.11 -2.62
C THR A 354 25.86 2.09 -3.36
N ALA A 355 26.51 1.65 -4.44
CA ALA A 355 27.35 2.50 -5.29
C ALA A 355 26.52 3.55 -6.03
N TYR A 356 25.34 3.18 -6.55
CA TYR A 356 24.42 4.11 -7.16
C TYR A 356 23.86 5.10 -6.14
N ALA A 357 23.43 4.61 -4.99
CA ALA A 357 22.98 5.45 -3.89
C ALA A 357 24.06 6.47 -3.45
N ALA A 358 25.34 6.05 -3.43
CA ALA A 358 26.46 6.97 -3.12
C ALA A 358 26.61 8.07 -4.18
N ARG A 359 26.35 7.79 -5.47
CA ARG A 359 26.32 8.82 -6.52
C ARG A 359 25.13 9.77 -6.33
N GLN A 360 23.95 9.26 -6.06
CA GLN A 360 22.76 10.07 -5.80
C GLN A 360 22.98 11.02 -4.61
N ARG A 361 23.58 10.55 -3.51
CA ARG A 361 23.93 11.38 -2.34
C ARG A 361 24.79 12.59 -2.67
N ARG A 362 25.75 12.48 -3.62
CA ARG A 362 26.62 13.60 -4.02
C ARG A 362 25.87 14.71 -4.71
N THR A 363 24.68 14.46 -5.24
CA THR A 363 23.82 15.45 -5.88
C THR A 363 22.86 16.15 -4.91
N ILE A 364 22.71 15.62 -3.69
CA ILE A 364 21.86 16.21 -2.65
C ILE A 364 22.63 17.36 -1.98
N ARG A 365 22.02 18.53 -1.94
CA ARG A 365 22.50 19.70 -1.19
C ARG A 365 21.67 19.80 0.07
N LEU A 366 22.33 19.80 1.24
CA LEU A 366 21.62 19.84 2.54
C LEU A 366 21.08 21.22 2.91
N ASP A 367 21.45 22.24 2.15
CA ASP A 367 21.08 23.65 2.35
C ASP A 367 19.98 24.16 1.41
N ARG A 368 19.65 23.41 0.35
CA ARG A 368 18.67 23.81 -0.66
C ARG A 368 18.08 22.64 -1.42
N ALA A 369 16.86 22.81 -1.91
CA ALA A 369 16.17 21.85 -2.75
C ALA A 369 16.84 21.70 -4.14
N THR A 370 16.72 20.51 -4.72
CA THR A 370 17.06 20.25 -6.12
C THR A 370 15.86 20.63 -6.98
N PRO A 371 15.95 21.60 -7.90
CA PRO A 371 14.83 21.93 -8.78
C PRO A 371 14.48 20.78 -9.71
N THR A 372 13.18 20.50 -9.87
CA THR A 372 12.65 19.61 -10.91
C THR A 372 11.72 20.45 -11.80
N ALA A 373 11.90 20.45 -13.12
CA ALA A 373 11.05 21.23 -14.03
C ALA A 373 9.62 20.66 -14.08
N GLY A 374 8.60 21.50 -13.87
CA GLY A 374 7.28 21.15 -13.38
C GLY A 374 6.12 20.89 -14.33
N LEU A 375 5.06 20.26 -13.82
CA LEU A 375 3.67 20.18 -14.30
C LEU A 375 2.73 19.89 -13.11
N ALA A 376 1.41 20.19 -13.23
CA ALA A 376 0.44 20.13 -12.13
C ALA A 376 -0.39 18.83 -12.09
N LEU A 377 -0.94 18.45 -10.93
CA LEU A 377 -1.58 17.17 -10.65
C LEU A 377 -2.97 17.22 -10.02
N HIS A 378 -3.67 16.05 -10.12
CA HIS A 378 -4.80 15.62 -9.29
C HIS A 378 -4.61 14.15 -8.90
N GLU A 379 -4.89 13.77 -7.66
CA GLU A 379 -4.70 12.41 -7.14
C GLU A 379 -5.99 11.84 -6.53
N GLY A 380 -6.17 10.49 -6.65
CA GLY A 380 -7.20 9.72 -5.95
C GLY A 380 -6.67 8.37 -5.47
N PRO A 381 -6.95 7.95 -4.22
CA PRO A 381 -6.47 6.69 -3.67
C PRO A 381 -7.53 5.60 -3.74
N HIS A 382 -7.19 4.34 -4.18
CA HIS A 382 -8.00 3.14 -3.89
C HIS A 382 -7.23 1.84 -4.22
N THR A 383 -6.50 1.38 -3.25
CA THR A 383 -5.82 0.07 -3.18
C THR A 383 -6.13 -0.49 -1.80
N THR A 384 -5.86 -1.76 -1.51
CA THR A 384 -5.98 -2.30 -0.16
C THR A 384 -4.82 -3.22 0.15
N ASN A 385 -4.41 -3.29 1.43
CA ASN A 385 -3.31 -4.13 1.88
C ASN A 385 -3.71 -5.03 3.05
N TYR A 386 -3.13 -6.24 3.07
CA TYR A 386 -3.31 -7.21 4.15
C TYR A 386 -1.96 -7.72 4.63
N SER A 387 -1.78 -7.76 5.95
CA SER A 387 -0.60 -8.32 6.61
C SER A 387 -1.02 -9.47 7.51
N VAL A 388 -0.33 -10.62 7.42
CA VAL A 388 -0.63 -11.82 8.21
C VAL A 388 0.65 -12.44 8.74
N VAL A 389 0.63 -12.85 10.01
CA VAL A 389 1.63 -13.71 10.63
C VAL A 389 0.91 -14.86 11.32
N ASP A 390 1.29 -16.11 11.01
CA ASP A 390 0.71 -17.29 11.65
C ASP A 390 1.52 -17.77 12.86
N GLY A 391 0.96 -18.72 13.62
CA GLY A 391 1.58 -19.28 14.82
C GLY A 391 2.87 -20.05 14.60
N GLN A 392 3.24 -20.34 13.36
CA GLN A 392 4.52 -20.93 12.99
C GLN A 392 5.57 -19.88 12.60
N GLY A 393 5.19 -18.59 12.55
CA GLY A 393 6.05 -17.49 12.13
C GLY A 393 6.21 -17.38 10.61
N ASN A 394 5.30 -17.97 9.81
CA ASN A 394 5.19 -17.62 8.41
C ASN A 394 4.54 -16.25 8.29
N ALA A 395 5.02 -15.44 7.36
CA ALA A 395 4.58 -14.07 7.16
C ALA A 395 4.16 -13.82 5.71
N ALA A 396 3.02 -13.14 5.53
CA ALA A 396 2.50 -12.78 4.22
C ALA A 396 2.06 -11.31 4.21
N ALA A 397 2.52 -10.56 3.21
CA ALA A 397 2.02 -9.23 2.86
C ALA A 397 1.43 -9.29 1.47
N LEU A 398 0.17 -8.90 1.33
CA LEU A 398 -0.58 -8.91 0.08
C LEU A 398 -1.18 -7.54 -0.17
N THR A 399 -0.94 -6.98 -1.35
CA THR A 399 -1.60 -5.75 -1.79
C THR A 399 -2.40 -6.06 -3.06
N THR A 400 -3.69 -5.71 -3.06
CA THR A 400 -4.62 -5.90 -4.18
C THR A 400 -5.32 -4.61 -4.54
N THR A 401 -5.80 -4.50 -5.78
CA THR A 401 -6.44 -3.30 -6.28
C THR A 401 -7.38 -3.60 -7.46
N ILE A 402 -8.27 -2.67 -7.72
CA ILE A 402 -8.95 -2.46 -9.01
C ILE A 402 -8.62 -1.07 -9.56
N ASN A 403 -7.53 -0.46 -9.08
CA ASN A 403 -6.98 0.86 -9.31
C ASN A 403 -7.80 1.97 -8.63
N HIS A 404 -8.85 2.51 -9.24
CA HIS A 404 -9.74 3.51 -8.61
C HIS A 404 -10.89 2.86 -7.83
N GLY A 405 -11.51 3.63 -6.92
CA GLY A 405 -12.72 3.17 -6.22
C GLY A 405 -13.79 2.67 -7.18
N PHE A 406 -14.24 1.43 -7.01
CA PHE A 406 -15.13 0.71 -7.93
C PHE A 406 -14.55 0.53 -9.36
N GLY A 407 -13.23 0.56 -9.52
CA GLY A 407 -12.52 0.31 -10.77
C GLY A 407 -13.02 1.16 -11.94
N SER A 408 -13.29 0.52 -13.07
CA SER A 408 -13.85 1.12 -14.29
C SER A 408 -15.31 1.58 -14.16
N LYS A 409 -15.99 1.30 -13.04
CA LYS A 409 -17.43 1.40 -12.79
C LYS A 409 -18.26 0.38 -13.59
N ILE A 410 -17.61 -0.53 -14.31
CA ILE A 410 -18.29 -1.63 -15.02
C ILE A 410 -18.54 -2.76 -14.02
N PHE A 411 -19.81 -2.98 -13.73
CA PHE A 411 -20.29 -4.05 -12.85
C PHE A 411 -20.81 -5.21 -13.69
N VAL A 412 -20.26 -6.41 -13.47
CA VAL A 412 -20.63 -7.60 -14.24
C VAL A 412 -21.98 -8.13 -13.77
N SER A 413 -23.02 -7.84 -14.55
CA SER A 413 -24.39 -8.26 -14.25
C SER A 413 -24.50 -9.79 -14.11
N GLY A 414 -25.14 -10.25 -13.04
CA GLY A 414 -25.30 -11.66 -12.72
C GLY A 414 -24.03 -12.36 -12.22
N ALA A 415 -22.87 -11.69 -12.19
CA ALA A 415 -21.66 -12.15 -11.52
C ALA A 415 -21.35 -11.37 -10.25
N GLY A 416 -21.80 -10.12 -10.12
CA GLY A 416 -21.88 -9.40 -8.85
C GLY A 416 -20.61 -8.69 -8.41
N PHE A 417 -19.70 -8.33 -9.33
CA PHE A 417 -18.46 -7.62 -8.97
C PHE A 417 -18.07 -6.56 -10.01
N PHE A 418 -17.24 -5.61 -9.58
CA PHE A 418 -16.66 -4.60 -10.45
C PHE A 418 -15.38 -5.11 -11.15
N LEU A 419 -15.15 -4.60 -12.36
CA LEU A 419 -13.91 -4.77 -13.09
C LEU A 419 -12.98 -3.57 -12.88
N ASN A 420 -11.68 -3.86 -12.87
CA ASN A 420 -10.62 -2.89 -12.69
C ASN A 420 -10.58 -1.82 -13.79
N ASN A 421 -9.86 -0.73 -13.54
CA ASN A 421 -9.46 0.25 -14.54
C ASN A 421 -7.93 0.40 -14.58
N GLU A 422 -7.24 -0.72 -14.53
CA GLU A 422 -5.81 -0.80 -14.32
C GLU A 422 -4.99 -0.38 -15.54
N MET A 423 -5.63 -0.30 -16.72
CA MET A 423 -4.97 0.19 -17.94
C MET A 423 -4.49 1.65 -17.82
N ASP A 424 -5.04 2.44 -16.88
CA ASP A 424 -4.61 3.80 -16.58
C ASP A 424 -3.17 3.89 -16.05
N ASP A 425 -2.67 2.81 -15.46
CA ASP A 425 -1.30 2.74 -14.96
C ASP A 425 -0.24 2.62 -16.07
N PHE A 426 -0.64 2.35 -17.32
CA PHE A 426 0.27 2.44 -18.45
C PHE A 426 0.62 3.89 -18.82
N THR A 427 1.75 4.07 -19.50
CA THR A 427 2.07 5.31 -20.18
C THR A 427 1.18 5.46 -21.41
N ALA A 428 0.06 6.16 -21.27
CA ALA A 428 -0.82 6.49 -22.39
C ALA A 428 -0.12 7.41 -23.40
N LYS A 429 0.63 8.39 -22.90
CA LYS A 429 1.46 9.31 -23.70
C LYS A 429 2.64 9.79 -22.86
N PRO A 430 3.91 9.69 -23.35
CA PRO A 430 5.06 10.23 -22.64
C PRO A 430 4.89 11.72 -22.32
N GLY A 431 5.20 12.10 -21.07
CA GLY A 431 5.02 13.45 -20.55
C GLY A 431 3.62 13.77 -20.03
N SER A 432 2.61 12.92 -20.26
CA SER A 432 1.30 13.04 -19.61
C SER A 432 1.35 12.58 -18.14
N VAL A 433 0.32 12.94 -17.41
CA VAL A 433 0.12 12.49 -16.03
C VAL A 433 -1.12 11.60 -16.03
N ASN A 434 -1.03 10.44 -15.39
CA ASN A 434 -2.21 9.58 -15.22
C ASN A 434 -3.10 10.09 -14.08
N THR A 435 -4.26 9.47 -13.88
CA THR A 435 -5.21 9.87 -12.85
C THR A 435 -4.73 9.60 -11.41
N MET A 436 -3.67 8.79 -11.24
CA MET A 436 -2.96 8.60 -9.97
C MET A 436 -1.88 9.65 -9.72
N GLY A 437 -1.82 10.70 -10.54
CA GLY A 437 -0.86 11.77 -10.38
C GLY A 437 0.58 11.40 -10.70
N ILE A 438 0.83 10.27 -11.35
CA ILE A 438 2.16 9.82 -11.72
C ILE A 438 2.47 10.32 -13.12
N GLN A 439 3.57 11.09 -13.25
CA GLN A 439 4.04 11.48 -14.56
C GLN A 439 4.59 10.28 -15.33
N GLN A 440 4.02 10.04 -16.49
CA GLN A 440 4.40 8.98 -17.42
C GLN A 440 5.55 9.46 -18.30
N MET A 441 6.80 9.20 -17.89
CA MET A 441 7.97 9.76 -18.56
C MET A 441 8.51 8.89 -19.70
N GLY A 442 8.38 7.58 -19.61
CA GLY A 442 9.12 6.65 -20.48
C GLY A 442 8.26 5.68 -21.26
N GLU A 443 8.81 5.20 -22.38
CA GLU A 443 8.25 4.13 -23.19
C GLU A 443 8.33 2.76 -22.48
N ALA A 444 9.11 2.63 -21.39
CA ALA A 444 9.24 1.40 -20.64
C ALA A 444 7.89 0.84 -20.16
N ASN A 445 6.95 1.73 -19.82
CA ASN A 445 5.60 1.39 -19.39
C ASN A 445 4.52 1.67 -20.46
N ALA A 446 4.88 1.76 -21.75
CA ALA A 446 3.92 1.94 -22.84
C ALA A 446 3.01 0.71 -23.01
N ILE A 447 1.77 0.93 -23.48
CA ILE A 447 0.79 -0.13 -23.72
C ILE A 447 1.30 -1.09 -24.79
N THR A 448 1.21 -2.39 -24.50
CA THR A 448 1.48 -3.48 -25.44
C THR A 448 0.57 -4.65 -25.08
N PRO A 449 -0.06 -5.34 -26.04
CA PRO A 449 -0.87 -6.52 -25.77
C PRO A 449 -0.17 -7.55 -24.87
N GLY A 450 -0.86 -8.06 -23.85
CA GLY A 450 -0.33 -9.04 -22.90
C GLY A 450 0.65 -8.50 -21.86
N LYS A 451 1.09 -7.25 -21.96
CA LYS A 451 1.99 -6.60 -21.00
C LYS A 451 1.26 -6.24 -19.70
N ARG A 452 1.97 -6.32 -18.57
CA ARG A 452 1.50 -5.83 -17.28
C ARG A 452 1.87 -4.37 -17.10
N MET A 453 0.93 -3.56 -16.61
CA MET A 453 1.17 -2.16 -16.29
C MET A 453 1.98 -2.03 -14.99
N LEU A 454 2.85 -1.02 -14.96
CA LEU A 454 3.68 -0.70 -13.79
C LEU A 454 2.81 -0.39 -12.57
N SER A 455 3.18 -0.91 -11.42
CA SER A 455 2.48 -0.71 -10.15
C SER A 455 3.35 0.01 -9.11
N SER A 456 2.71 0.60 -8.10
CA SER A 456 3.38 1.14 -6.90
C SER A 456 3.16 0.29 -5.65
N MET A 457 2.40 -0.80 -5.71
CA MET A 457 2.11 -1.68 -4.57
C MET A 457 3.39 -2.28 -3.99
N THR A 458 3.60 -2.12 -2.67
CA THR A 458 4.88 -2.39 -1.99
C THR A 458 4.70 -3.33 -0.79
N PRO A 459 4.12 -4.53 -0.96
CA PRO A 459 4.09 -5.49 0.14
C PRO A 459 5.52 -5.81 0.56
N THR A 460 5.79 -5.73 1.89
CA THR A 460 7.16 -5.78 2.41
C THR A 460 7.24 -6.57 3.72
N ILE A 461 8.30 -7.33 3.89
CA ILE A 461 8.66 -8.06 5.10
C ILE A 461 10.06 -7.61 5.52
N VAL A 462 10.23 -7.28 6.82
CA VAL A 462 11.51 -6.84 7.40
C VAL A 462 12.00 -7.87 8.40
N LEU A 463 13.27 -8.23 8.30
CA LEU A 463 13.94 -9.08 9.27
C LEU A 463 14.91 -8.25 10.11
N ASP A 464 15.03 -8.56 11.39
CA ASP A 464 15.98 -7.95 12.29
C ASP A 464 17.44 -8.29 11.90
N PRO A 465 18.45 -7.65 12.48
CA PRO A 465 19.86 -7.95 12.19
C PRO A 465 20.29 -9.40 12.46
N ARG A 466 19.48 -10.18 13.19
CA ARG A 466 19.68 -11.61 13.45
C ARG A 466 18.94 -12.52 12.48
N GLY A 467 18.25 -11.95 11.48
CA GLY A 467 17.47 -12.68 10.46
C GLY A 467 16.10 -13.17 10.94
N ARG A 468 15.61 -12.71 12.09
CA ARG A 468 14.29 -13.03 12.61
C ARG A 468 13.26 -12.07 12.05
N LEU A 469 12.02 -12.53 11.89
CA LEU A 469 10.90 -11.67 11.50
C LEU A 469 10.75 -10.51 12.50
N ASP A 470 10.73 -9.28 12.00
CA ASP A 470 10.48 -8.07 12.80
C ASP A 470 9.18 -7.39 12.38
N LEU A 471 8.98 -7.15 11.06
CA LEU A 471 7.84 -6.35 10.57
C LEU A 471 7.28 -6.93 9.28
N VAL A 472 5.95 -6.93 9.15
CA VAL A 472 5.19 -7.23 7.92
C VAL A 472 4.29 -6.05 7.66
N LEU A 473 4.39 -5.44 6.47
CA LEU A 473 3.59 -4.25 6.17
C LEU A 473 3.36 -4.06 4.68
N GLY A 474 2.39 -3.23 4.39
CA GLY A 474 2.10 -2.68 3.08
C GLY A 474 1.12 -1.52 3.23
N SER A 475 0.72 -0.94 2.12
CA SER A 475 -0.10 0.27 2.10
C SER A 475 -1.02 0.29 0.89
N GLU A 476 -2.10 1.04 1.00
CA GLU A 476 -2.88 1.56 -0.12
C GLU A 476 -2.49 3.01 -0.42
N GLY A 477 -2.93 3.58 -1.56
CA GLY A 477 -2.77 5.02 -1.84
C GLY A 477 -1.97 5.36 -3.10
N GLY A 478 -2.05 4.59 -4.16
CA GLY A 478 -1.41 4.90 -5.44
C GLY A 478 0.12 5.02 -5.31
N ALA A 479 0.71 6.09 -5.86
CA ALA A 479 2.16 6.35 -5.76
C ALA A 479 2.65 6.51 -4.31
N MET A 480 1.79 7.00 -3.42
CA MET A 480 2.08 7.26 -2.01
C MET A 480 2.26 5.99 -1.17
N ILE A 481 1.88 4.82 -1.69
CA ILE A 481 2.16 3.51 -1.10
C ILE A 481 3.65 3.38 -0.76
N ILE A 482 4.52 3.72 -1.71
CA ILE A 482 5.97 3.54 -1.58
C ILE A 482 6.52 4.40 -0.45
N THR A 483 6.09 5.66 -0.39
CA THR A 483 6.58 6.62 0.60
C THR A 483 5.96 6.38 1.98
N ALA A 484 4.74 5.87 2.07
CA ALA A 484 4.14 5.46 3.34
C ALA A 484 4.89 4.27 3.95
N VAL A 485 5.16 3.23 3.16
CA VAL A 485 5.96 2.07 3.60
C VAL A 485 7.38 2.51 3.98
N LEU A 486 8.03 3.39 3.19
CA LEU A 486 9.35 3.96 3.49
C LEU A 486 9.35 4.67 4.85
N GLN A 487 8.40 5.58 5.08
CA GLN A 487 8.34 6.38 6.30
C GLN A 487 8.07 5.51 7.53
N VAL A 488 7.19 4.50 7.45
CA VAL A 488 6.97 3.58 8.58
C VAL A 488 8.23 2.77 8.90
N ILE A 489 8.94 2.25 7.90
CA ILE A 489 10.20 1.52 8.10
C ILE A 489 11.25 2.44 8.77
N VAL A 490 11.41 3.66 8.30
CA VAL A 490 12.38 4.62 8.88
C VAL A 490 11.96 5.06 10.28
N ASN A 491 10.67 5.31 10.52
CA ASN A 491 10.16 5.64 11.85
C ASN A 491 10.47 4.54 12.88
N VAL A 492 10.29 3.27 12.48
CA VAL A 492 10.59 2.12 13.36
C VAL A 492 12.08 1.92 13.56
N ILE A 493 12.89 2.01 12.49
CA ILE A 493 14.31 1.65 12.54
C ILE A 493 15.19 2.82 12.99
N ASP A 494 15.03 4.01 12.42
CA ASP A 494 15.89 5.17 12.69
C ASP A 494 15.41 6.00 13.89
N HIS A 495 14.09 6.17 14.02
CA HIS A 495 13.51 6.95 15.12
C HIS A 495 13.04 6.09 16.31
N HIS A 496 13.17 4.76 16.21
CA HIS A 496 12.84 3.80 17.28
C HIS A 496 11.40 3.95 17.80
N MET A 497 10.48 4.38 16.94
CA MET A 497 9.07 4.54 17.32
C MET A 497 8.42 3.19 17.59
N PRO A 498 7.53 3.08 18.58
CA PRO A 498 6.55 2.00 18.65
C PRO A 498 5.78 1.89 17.34
N LEU A 499 5.36 0.68 16.95
CA LEU A 499 4.71 0.47 15.65
C LEU A 499 3.48 1.37 15.47
N ALA A 500 2.64 1.50 16.48
CA ALA A 500 1.44 2.32 16.40
C ALA A 500 1.79 3.81 16.15
N GLU A 501 2.79 4.37 16.84
CA GLU A 501 3.25 5.74 16.60
C GLU A 501 3.82 5.91 15.18
N ALA A 502 4.57 4.92 14.69
CA ALA A 502 5.16 4.93 13.36
C ALA A 502 4.09 4.95 12.24
N VAL A 503 3.00 4.19 12.42
CA VAL A 503 1.87 4.13 11.47
C VAL A 503 1.01 5.39 11.55
N TYR A 504 0.76 5.91 12.77
CA TYR A 504 -0.06 7.09 13.01
C TYR A 504 0.65 8.39 12.63
N ALA A 505 1.98 8.39 12.53
CA ALA A 505 2.75 9.59 12.21
C ALA A 505 2.27 10.27 10.91
N PRO A 506 2.26 11.60 10.88
CA PRO A 506 1.87 12.36 9.68
C PRO A 506 2.91 12.19 8.57
N ARG A 507 2.42 12.15 7.32
CA ARG A 507 3.20 11.80 6.13
C ARG A 507 3.41 12.97 5.19
N ILE A 508 4.51 12.89 4.44
CA ILE A 508 4.80 13.71 3.27
C ILE A 508 5.06 12.79 2.07
N HIS A 509 4.92 13.32 0.86
CA HIS A 509 5.17 12.57 -0.37
C HIS A 509 5.68 13.49 -1.48
N HIS A 510 6.64 12.99 -2.26
CA HIS A 510 7.16 13.66 -3.45
C HIS A 510 7.45 12.65 -4.56
N ASN A 511 6.70 12.70 -5.67
CA ASN A 511 6.91 11.79 -6.80
C ASN A 511 7.74 12.38 -7.94
N ALA A 512 8.65 13.29 -7.62
CA ALA A 512 9.56 14.00 -8.49
C ALA A 512 8.88 15.03 -9.38
N LEU A 513 7.83 14.68 -10.05
CA LEU A 513 7.05 15.53 -10.93
C LEU A 513 5.55 15.31 -10.66
N PRO A 514 4.83 16.42 -10.46
CA PRO A 514 5.30 17.80 -10.42
C PRO A 514 6.26 18.06 -9.26
N ASP A 515 7.07 19.13 -9.35
CA ASP A 515 7.98 19.54 -8.29
C ASP A 515 7.22 20.18 -7.11
N SER A 516 6.42 19.36 -6.43
CA SER A 516 5.61 19.78 -5.29
C SER A 516 5.46 18.62 -4.30
N VAL A 517 5.59 18.95 -3.04
CA VAL A 517 5.44 18.01 -1.92
C VAL A 517 3.97 17.93 -1.54
N ALA A 518 3.40 16.74 -1.57
CA ALA A 518 2.14 16.46 -0.89
C ALA A 518 2.40 16.27 0.61
N MET A 519 1.53 16.80 1.43
CA MET A 519 1.63 16.68 2.88
C MET A 519 0.25 16.50 3.51
N GLU A 520 0.20 15.76 4.60
CA GLU A 520 -1.01 15.68 5.40
C GLU A 520 -1.21 16.94 6.25
N PRO A 521 -2.45 17.26 6.64
CA PRO A 521 -2.70 18.36 7.59
C PRO A 521 -1.83 18.20 8.84
N ALA A 522 -1.17 19.27 9.27
CA ALA A 522 -0.24 19.27 10.40
C ALA A 522 0.99 18.33 10.28
N ALA A 523 1.33 17.82 9.09
CA ALA A 523 2.53 17.02 8.89
C ALA A 523 3.83 17.80 9.15
N LEU A 524 3.78 19.10 8.97
CA LEU A 524 4.89 20.02 9.19
C LEU A 524 4.46 21.13 10.16
N ALA A 525 5.27 21.39 11.16
CA ALA A 525 5.13 22.61 11.96
C ALA A 525 5.35 23.84 11.05
N PRO A 526 4.66 24.97 11.29
CA PRO A 526 4.73 26.15 10.42
C PRO A 526 6.17 26.63 10.16
N GLU A 527 7.01 26.64 11.19
CA GLU A 527 8.43 27.04 11.10
C GLU A 527 9.26 26.05 10.29
N VAL A 528 8.94 24.74 10.35
CA VAL A 528 9.59 23.70 9.53
C VAL A 528 9.22 23.89 8.07
N LYS A 529 7.92 24.10 7.78
CA LYS A 529 7.44 24.35 6.42
C LYS A 529 8.09 25.61 5.82
N ALA A 530 8.09 26.74 6.57
CA ALA A 530 8.72 27.98 6.12
C ALA A 530 10.22 27.80 5.85
N ARG A 531 10.91 27.00 6.67
CA ARG A 531 12.33 26.67 6.43
C ARG A 531 12.53 25.87 5.15
N LEU A 532 11.68 24.88 4.87
CA LEU A 532 11.72 24.08 3.66
C LEU A 532 11.41 24.93 2.42
N GLU A 533 10.44 25.85 2.48
CA GLU A 533 10.13 26.81 1.42
C GLU A 533 11.32 27.73 1.15
N ALA A 534 11.99 28.23 2.19
CA ALA A 534 13.22 29.01 2.06
C ALA A 534 14.39 28.23 1.44
N MET A 535 14.39 26.89 1.55
CA MET A 535 15.33 26.00 0.86
C MET A 535 14.95 25.75 -0.62
N GLY A 536 13.77 26.20 -1.05
CA GLY A 536 13.28 26.06 -2.43
C GLY A 536 12.34 24.88 -2.66
N HIS A 537 11.80 24.24 -1.61
CA HIS A 537 10.74 23.25 -1.78
C HIS A 537 9.38 23.92 -2.02
N HIS A 538 8.60 23.32 -2.90
CA HIS A 538 7.22 23.73 -3.17
C HIS A 538 6.25 22.70 -2.56
N PHE A 539 5.08 23.16 -2.14
CA PHE A 539 4.05 22.33 -1.53
C PHE A 539 2.73 22.47 -2.26
N TYR A 540 1.93 21.40 -2.28
CA TYR A 540 0.54 21.51 -2.70
C TYR A 540 -0.21 22.49 -1.82
N ARG A 541 -1.10 23.25 -2.43
CA ARG A 541 -1.86 24.31 -1.74
C ARG A 541 -2.73 23.76 -0.61
N ASN A 542 -3.38 22.62 -0.85
CA ASN A 542 -4.30 22.00 0.08
C ASN A 542 -3.69 20.70 0.62
N PRO A 543 -3.38 20.61 1.92
CA PRO A 543 -3.03 19.35 2.56
C PRO A 543 -4.21 18.37 2.52
N PHE A 544 -3.93 17.07 2.34
CA PHE A 544 -4.94 16.01 2.35
C PHE A 544 -4.38 14.74 3.00
N TYR A 545 -5.27 13.89 3.53
CA TYR A 545 -4.89 12.59 4.07
C TYR A 545 -4.67 11.60 2.93
N PHE A 546 -3.64 10.79 3.03
CA PHE A 546 -3.29 9.83 1.99
C PHE A 546 -2.61 8.59 2.54
N ALA A 547 -2.73 7.51 1.80
CA ALA A 547 -2.11 6.21 2.05
C ALA A 547 -2.47 5.67 3.44
N THR A 548 -2.89 4.43 3.50
CA THR A 548 -3.12 3.73 4.77
C THR A 548 -2.21 2.53 4.87
N VAL A 549 -1.73 2.24 6.07
CA VAL A 549 -0.77 1.17 6.32
C VAL A 549 -1.36 0.12 7.23
N THR A 550 -1.30 -1.14 6.83
CA THR A 550 -1.51 -2.26 7.76
C THR A 550 -0.17 -2.89 8.08
N ALA A 551 0.10 -3.11 9.37
CA ALA A 551 1.40 -3.62 9.80
C ALA A 551 1.28 -4.57 10.99
N ILE A 552 2.19 -5.55 11.04
CA ILE A 552 2.36 -6.45 12.17
C ILE A 552 3.84 -6.44 12.57
N ARG A 553 4.12 -6.26 13.85
CA ARG A 553 5.47 -6.33 14.41
C ARG A 553 5.60 -7.49 15.39
N VAL A 554 6.72 -8.20 15.32
CA VAL A 554 7.05 -9.25 16.27
C VAL A 554 7.82 -8.62 17.43
N THR A 555 7.27 -8.70 18.63
CA THR A 555 7.86 -8.11 19.84
C THR A 555 8.02 -9.16 20.94
N LYS A 556 8.58 -8.76 22.08
CA LYS A 556 8.63 -9.64 23.26
C LYS A 556 7.26 -9.90 23.86
N ALA A 557 6.31 -9.00 23.64
CA ALA A 557 4.92 -9.14 24.11
C ALA A 557 4.06 -10.05 23.21
N GLY A 558 4.57 -10.42 22.04
CA GLY A 558 3.85 -11.19 21.04
C GLY A 558 3.82 -10.48 19.68
N LEU A 559 2.77 -10.73 18.91
CA LEU A 559 2.50 -10.09 17.62
C LEU A 559 1.67 -8.83 17.87
N GLU A 560 2.22 -7.67 17.54
CA GLU A 560 1.51 -6.39 17.59
C GLU A 560 0.94 -6.08 16.21
N GLY A 561 -0.40 -6.08 16.08
CA GLY A 561 -1.11 -5.68 14.89
C GLY A 561 -1.55 -4.22 14.99
N VAL A 562 -1.23 -3.42 13.99
CA VAL A 562 -1.62 -2.02 13.87
C VAL A 562 -2.20 -1.76 12.50
N THR A 563 -3.30 -1.04 12.47
CA THR A 563 -3.94 -0.55 11.26
C THR A 563 -4.07 0.96 11.30
N ASP A 564 -4.19 1.55 10.14
CA ASP A 564 -4.11 3.00 9.97
C ASP A 564 -5.41 3.69 10.42
N PRO A 565 -5.34 4.76 11.22
CA PRO A 565 -6.52 5.48 11.70
C PRO A 565 -7.22 6.32 10.61
N ARG A 566 -6.62 6.43 9.42
CA ARG A 566 -7.17 7.22 8.30
C ARG A 566 -8.37 6.54 7.66
N VAL A 567 -8.48 5.23 7.82
CA VAL A 567 -9.64 4.42 7.39
C VAL A 567 -10.11 3.54 8.55
N PRO A 568 -11.39 3.13 8.58
CA PRO A 568 -11.90 2.19 9.58
C PRO A 568 -11.37 0.79 9.31
N SER A 569 -10.22 0.52 9.87
CA SER A 569 -9.48 -0.72 9.74
C SER A 569 -9.33 -1.38 11.12
N SER A 570 -8.99 -2.65 11.18
CA SER A 570 -8.65 -3.30 12.45
C SER A 570 -7.64 -4.42 12.28
N ALA A 571 -6.94 -4.72 13.38
CA ALA A 571 -6.19 -5.96 13.51
C ALA A 571 -6.99 -6.96 14.35
N ALA A 572 -6.83 -8.25 14.07
CA ALA A 572 -7.43 -9.36 14.82
C ALA A 572 -6.39 -10.47 15.01
N GLY A 573 -6.32 -11.01 16.23
CA GLY A 573 -5.37 -12.06 16.56
C GLY A 573 -5.85 -12.96 17.70
N TYR A 574 -5.04 -13.94 18.12
CA TYR A 574 -5.35 -14.87 19.22
C TYR A 574 -4.10 -15.41 19.90
#